data_127d9188c2e5bc21b8aaf14637afca0f
#
_entry.id   127d9188c2e5bc21b8aaf14637afca0f
#
_cell.length_a   1.000
_cell.length_b   1.000
_cell.length_c   1.000
_cell.angle_alpha   90.00
_cell.angle_beta   90.00
_cell.angle_gamma   90.00
#
_symmetry.space_group_name_H-M   'P 1'
#
loop_
_entity.id
_entity.type
_entity.pdbx_description
1 polymer ?
#
loop_
_entity_poly.entity_id
_entity_poly.type
_entity_poly.pdbx_seq_one_letter_code
_entity_poly.pdbx_strand_id
1 'polypeptide(L)'
;MKLKIIDDFLPYHRYKQLKELIVFNQNFPLHFQREVSGEKVKRENWDWYATHTLYHQDHPCSSYTNDICNYFLPKFIEMDIFKSLMRIRVNFYPYTNEIKEHEPHIDYKFSHHAAIYCLNTCDGFTKIGRDKVDSVANRMYFFDGSVKHNSSTTTNDAGRYNINFNFL
;
A
#
# COMPACT_ATOMS: atom_id res chain seq x y z
N MET A 1 1.27 15.61 -8.24
CA MET A 1 0.43 15.89 -7.02
C MET A 1 1.34 16.16 -5.82
N LYS A 2 1.02 17.14 -4.95
CA LYS A 2 1.70 17.33 -3.64
C LYS A 2 1.21 16.25 -2.67
N LEU A 3 2.08 15.79 -1.75
CA LEU A 3 1.69 14.85 -0.69
C LEU A 3 0.47 15.36 0.09
N LYS A 4 -0.58 14.55 0.19
CA LYS A 4 -1.79 14.82 0.95
C LYS A 4 -2.08 13.63 1.86
N ILE A 5 -2.24 13.85 3.16
CA ILE A 5 -2.50 12.83 4.18
C ILE A 5 -3.91 13.07 4.73
N ILE A 6 -4.70 12.01 4.87
CA ILE A 6 -6.06 12.03 5.43
C ILE A 6 -6.17 10.89 6.43
N ASP A 7 -6.35 11.22 7.70
CA ASP A 7 -6.66 10.28 8.76
C ASP A 7 -8.16 9.98 8.78
N ASP A 8 -8.55 8.83 9.35
CA ASP A 8 -9.91 8.34 9.39
C ASP A 8 -10.62 8.38 8.04
N PHE A 9 -9.90 7.94 7.00
CA PHE A 9 -10.34 8.05 5.60
C PHE A 9 -11.66 7.32 5.32
N LEU A 10 -11.85 6.12 5.87
CA LEU A 10 -13.11 5.40 5.82
C LEU A 10 -13.90 5.60 7.12
N PRO A 11 -15.24 5.60 7.08
CA PRO A 11 -16.05 5.46 8.28
C PRO A 11 -15.57 4.25 9.09
N TYR A 12 -15.53 4.36 10.42
CA TYR A 12 -14.92 3.35 11.29
C TYR A 12 -15.45 1.92 11.07
N HIS A 13 -16.76 1.76 10.85
CA HIS A 13 -17.36 0.44 10.58
C HIS A 13 -16.87 -0.16 9.26
N ARG A 14 -16.66 0.67 8.22
CA ARG A 14 -16.10 0.25 6.91
C ARG A 14 -14.65 -0.15 7.05
N TYR A 15 -13.86 0.63 7.79
CA TYR A 15 -12.47 0.27 8.11
C TYR A 15 -12.40 -1.09 8.82
N LYS A 16 -13.25 -1.33 9.84
CA LYS A 16 -13.28 -2.63 10.53
C LYS A 16 -13.60 -3.79 9.59
N GLN A 17 -14.63 -3.65 8.76
CA GLN A 17 -14.99 -4.68 7.76
C GLN A 17 -13.82 -4.97 6.81
N LEU A 18 -13.14 -3.94 6.32
CA LEU A 18 -11.98 -4.08 5.44
C LEU A 18 -10.81 -4.78 6.14
N LYS A 19 -10.55 -4.44 7.39
CA LYS A 19 -9.51 -5.08 8.21
C LYS A 19 -9.82 -6.56 8.46
N GLU A 20 -11.07 -6.91 8.77
CA GLU A 20 -11.50 -8.31 8.87
C GLU A 20 -11.31 -9.06 7.56
N LEU A 21 -11.67 -8.44 6.43
CA LEU A 21 -11.54 -9.03 5.10
C LEU A 21 -10.09 -9.36 4.73
N ILE A 22 -9.13 -8.51 5.10
CA ILE A 22 -7.73 -8.61 4.64
C ILE A 22 -6.81 -9.16 5.73
N VAL A 23 -6.85 -8.58 6.94
CA VAL A 23 -5.84 -8.86 7.99
C VAL A 23 -6.18 -10.10 8.80
N PHE A 24 -7.47 -10.30 9.10
CA PHE A 24 -7.92 -11.40 9.94
C PHE A 24 -8.53 -12.57 9.17
N ASN A 25 -8.74 -12.44 7.86
CA ASN A 25 -9.21 -13.52 7.01
C ASN A 25 -8.06 -14.45 6.64
N GLN A 26 -8.01 -15.63 7.23
CA GLN A 26 -7.01 -16.66 6.95
C GLN A 26 -7.00 -17.15 5.50
N ASN A 27 -8.09 -16.93 4.75
CA ASN A 27 -8.21 -17.30 3.33
C ASN A 27 -7.84 -16.14 2.39
N PHE A 28 -7.48 -14.94 2.90
CA PHE A 28 -7.01 -13.86 2.05
C PHE A 28 -5.60 -14.19 1.55
N PRO A 29 -5.40 -14.39 0.23
CA PRO A 29 -4.11 -14.85 -0.27
C PRO A 29 -3.08 -13.73 -0.25
N LEU A 30 -1.90 -14.01 0.28
CA LEU A 30 -0.71 -13.18 0.18
C LEU A 30 0.41 -14.01 -0.41
N HIS A 31 0.98 -13.56 -1.52
CA HIS A 31 2.02 -14.25 -2.26
C HIS A 31 3.40 -13.70 -1.89
N PHE A 32 4.27 -14.58 -1.44
CA PHE A 32 5.63 -14.24 -1.08
C PHE A 32 6.42 -13.68 -2.27
N GLN A 33 7.12 -12.57 -2.02
CA GLN A 33 8.05 -11.93 -2.94
C GLN A 33 9.42 -11.81 -2.29
N ARG A 34 10.47 -12.21 -3.00
CA ARG A 34 11.82 -12.24 -2.45
C ARG A 34 12.49 -10.87 -2.33
N GLU A 35 11.91 -9.85 -2.93
CA GLU A 35 12.44 -8.48 -2.93
C GLU A 35 11.29 -7.47 -3.08
N VAL A 36 11.41 -6.35 -2.38
CA VAL A 36 10.37 -5.31 -2.41
C VAL A 36 10.44 -4.48 -3.67
N SER A 37 11.64 -4.16 -4.15
CA SER A 37 11.86 -3.44 -5.41
C SER A 37 13.36 -3.31 -5.72
N GLY A 38 13.68 -3.13 -7.00
CA GLY A 38 15.00 -2.74 -7.46
C GLY A 38 15.96 -3.90 -7.72
N GLU A 39 17.05 -3.56 -8.41
CA GLU A 39 18.16 -4.47 -8.69
C GLU A 39 19.16 -4.41 -7.52
N LYS A 40 18.99 -5.28 -6.54
CA LYS A 40 19.97 -5.42 -5.46
C LYS A 40 21.10 -6.36 -5.84
N VAL A 41 22.32 -5.91 -5.61
CA VAL A 41 23.55 -6.73 -5.74
C VAL A 41 23.67 -7.73 -4.59
N LYS A 42 23.11 -7.42 -3.39
CA LYS A 42 23.05 -8.31 -2.23
C LYS A 42 21.66 -8.33 -1.65
N ARG A 43 21.14 -9.54 -1.47
CA ARG A 43 19.86 -9.81 -0.79
C ARG A 43 20.13 -10.17 0.66
N GLU A 44 19.33 -9.59 1.56
CA GLU A 44 19.33 -9.93 2.97
C GLU A 44 18.07 -10.73 3.31
N ASN A 45 18.12 -11.55 4.37
CA ASN A 45 17.01 -12.44 4.74
C ASN A 45 15.73 -11.71 5.14
N TRP A 46 15.81 -10.43 5.49
CA TRP A 46 14.66 -9.58 5.83
C TRP A 46 14.03 -8.89 4.63
N ASP A 47 14.71 -8.83 3.49
CA ASP A 47 14.28 -8.07 2.31
C ASP A 47 13.29 -8.86 1.47
N TRP A 48 12.14 -9.08 2.05
CA TRP A 48 11.00 -9.73 1.42
C TRP A 48 9.69 -9.05 1.83
N TYR A 49 8.65 -9.29 1.09
CA TYR A 49 7.29 -8.90 1.42
C TYR A 49 6.31 -9.93 0.86
N ALA A 50 5.07 -9.85 1.28
CA ALA A 50 4.01 -10.59 0.63
C ALA A 50 3.01 -9.62 -0.01
N THR A 51 2.47 -9.98 -1.16
CA THR A 51 1.53 -9.12 -1.89
C THR A 51 0.39 -9.91 -2.50
N HIS A 52 -0.76 -9.26 -2.62
CA HIS A 52 -1.88 -9.73 -3.42
C HIS A 52 -2.25 -8.67 -4.45
N THR A 53 -2.04 -8.96 -5.72
CA THR A 53 -2.45 -8.07 -6.81
C THR A 53 -3.94 -8.25 -7.06
N LEU A 54 -4.73 -7.20 -6.84
CA LEU A 54 -6.17 -7.19 -7.04
C LEU A 54 -6.54 -6.75 -8.47
N TYR A 55 -5.82 -5.76 -8.99
CA TYR A 55 -6.06 -5.19 -10.31
C TYR A 55 -4.73 -4.81 -10.95
N HIS A 56 -4.56 -5.11 -12.24
CA HIS A 56 -3.37 -4.73 -13.01
C HIS A 56 -3.65 -4.77 -14.51
N GLN A 57 -3.15 -3.75 -15.24
CA GLN A 57 -3.25 -3.66 -16.71
C GLN A 57 -4.68 -3.90 -17.23
N ASP A 58 -5.62 -3.11 -16.73
CA ASP A 58 -7.04 -3.12 -17.11
C ASP A 58 -7.80 -4.44 -16.83
N HIS A 59 -7.21 -5.31 -15.98
CA HIS A 59 -7.82 -6.57 -15.59
C HIS A 59 -7.96 -6.74 -14.08
N PRO A 60 -9.13 -7.19 -13.58
CA PRO A 60 -9.25 -7.72 -12.22
C PRO A 60 -8.45 -9.03 -12.11
N CYS A 61 -7.57 -9.10 -11.11
CA CYS A 61 -6.69 -10.24 -10.88
C CYS A 61 -7.14 -11.10 -9.69
N SER A 62 -8.24 -10.74 -9.03
CA SER A 62 -8.72 -11.39 -7.81
C SER A 62 -10.22 -11.26 -7.67
N SER A 63 -10.87 -12.24 -7.02
CA SER A 63 -12.27 -12.16 -6.61
C SER A 63 -12.54 -11.02 -5.63
N TYR A 64 -11.53 -10.55 -4.88
CA TYR A 64 -11.63 -9.43 -3.94
C TYR A 64 -11.56 -8.05 -4.61
N THR A 65 -11.32 -7.97 -5.93
CA THR A 65 -11.13 -6.68 -6.64
C THR A 65 -12.33 -5.76 -6.47
N ASN A 66 -13.54 -6.26 -6.73
CA ASN A 66 -14.76 -5.46 -6.66
C ASN A 66 -15.05 -4.97 -5.23
N ASP A 67 -14.82 -5.83 -4.23
CA ASP A 67 -15.03 -5.46 -2.82
C ASP A 67 -14.11 -4.29 -2.46
N ILE A 68 -12.82 -4.38 -2.79
CA ILE A 68 -11.85 -3.33 -2.49
C ILE A 68 -12.16 -2.04 -3.29
N CYS A 69 -12.49 -2.13 -4.56
CA CYS A 69 -12.90 -0.98 -5.36
C CYS A 69 -14.09 -0.24 -4.73
N ASN A 70 -15.10 -0.96 -4.23
CA ASN A 70 -16.27 -0.38 -3.59
C ASN A 70 -15.98 0.39 -2.28
N TYR A 71 -14.86 0.12 -1.60
CA TYR A 71 -14.43 0.91 -0.45
C TYR A 71 -13.84 2.26 -0.84
N PHE A 72 -13.13 2.35 -1.98
CA PHE A 72 -12.22 3.46 -2.25
C PHE A 72 -12.60 4.30 -3.47
N LEU A 73 -12.98 3.66 -4.59
CA LEU A 73 -13.18 4.39 -5.85
C LEU A 73 -14.29 5.45 -5.77
N PRO A 74 -15.43 5.23 -5.08
CA PRO A 74 -16.43 6.29 -4.93
C PRO A 74 -15.86 7.57 -4.29
N LYS A 75 -14.99 7.41 -3.27
CA LYS A 75 -14.32 8.54 -2.62
C LYS A 75 -13.30 9.23 -3.53
N PHE A 76 -12.55 8.47 -4.33
CA PHE A 76 -11.60 9.05 -5.29
C PHE A 76 -12.30 9.84 -6.39
N ILE A 77 -13.47 9.35 -6.83
CA ILE A 77 -14.35 10.07 -7.78
C ILE A 77 -14.92 11.34 -7.15
N GLU A 78 -15.44 11.27 -5.92
CA GLU A 78 -15.93 12.43 -5.17
C GLU A 78 -14.85 13.50 -4.94
N MET A 79 -13.61 13.09 -4.79
CA MET A 79 -12.45 13.98 -4.65
C MET A 79 -11.98 14.59 -5.98
N ASP A 80 -12.59 14.21 -7.10
CA ASP A 80 -12.23 14.63 -8.47
C ASP A 80 -10.75 14.34 -8.85
N ILE A 81 -10.23 13.20 -8.38
CA ILE A 81 -8.84 12.81 -8.64
C ILE A 81 -8.73 11.53 -9.48
N PHE A 82 -9.84 10.87 -9.78
CA PHE A 82 -9.86 9.55 -10.41
C PHE A 82 -10.37 9.60 -11.84
N LYS A 83 -9.58 9.06 -12.78
CA LYS A 83 -9.97 8.88 -14.18
C LYS A 83 -9.92 7.42 -14.61
N SER A 84 -8.84 6.72 -14.31
CA SER A 84 -8.64 5.34 -14.72
C SER A 84 -7.77 4.59 -13.71
N LEU A 85 -8.18 3.37 -13.38
CA LEU A 85 -7.42 2.50 -12.48
C LEU A 85 -6.29 1.80 -13.24
N MET A 86 -5.10 1.79 -12.67
CA MET A 86 -3.93 1.14 -13.24
C MET A 86 -3.53 -0.11 -12.45
N ARG A 87 -3.48 0.00 -11.11
CA ARG A 87 -3.06 -1.11 -10.24
C ARG A 87 -3.63 -0.96 -8.84
N ILE A 88 -4.01 -2.10 -8.24
CA ILE A 88 -4.28 -2.22 -6.79
C ILE A 88 -3.49 -3.41 -6.27
N ARG A 89 -2.75 -3.21 -5.17
CA ARG A 89 -2.05 -4.27 -4.44
C ARG A 89 -2.28 -4.13 -2.94
N VAL A 90 -2.56 -5.24 -2.28
CA VAL A 90 -2.40 -5.38 -0.84
C VAL A 90 -0.98 -5.84 -0.57
N ASN A 91 -0.27 -5.17 0.33
CA ASN A 91 1.10 -5.51 0.70
C ASN A 91 1.18 -5.79 2.19
N PHE A 92 2.03 -6.73 2.53
CA PHE A 92 2.46 -7.09 3.87
C PHE A 92 3.97 -7.00 3.96
N TYR A 93 4.50 -6.22 4.90
CA TYR A 93 5.92 -6.14 5.21
C TYR A 93 6.17 -6.76 6.58
N PRO A 94 7.19 -7.63 6.73
CA PRO A 94 7.36 -8.41 7.94
C PRO A 94 7.86 -7.59 9.13
N TYR A 95 7.72 -8.18 10.33
CA TYR A 95 8.45 -7.78 11.52
C TYR A 95 9.97 -8.00 11.32
N THR A 96 10.76 -7.10 11.91
CA THR A 96 12.21 -7.21 12.05
C THR A 96 12.62 -6.65 13.41
N ASN A 97 13.76 -7.07 13.97
CA ASN A 97 14.24 -6.60 15.29
C ASN A 97 14.60 -5.11 15.32
N GLU A 98 14.87 -4.52 14.17
CA GLU A 98 15.11 -3.10 13.95
C GLU A 98 14.46 -2.68 12.64
N ILE A 99 14.05 -1.41 12.52
CA ILE A 99 13.45 -0.90 11.28
C ILE A 99 14.46 -1.03 10.14
N LYS A 100 14.04 -1.70 9.08
CA LYS A 100 14.75 -1.81 7.81
C LYS A 100 14.00 -1.05 6.73
N GLU A 101 14.70 -0.22 5.99
CA GLU A 101 14.15 0.48 4.84
C GLU A 101 14.44 -0.30 3.57
N HIS A 102 13.41 -0.45 2.71
CA HIS A 102 13.59 -1.05 1.40
C HIS A 102 14.17 -0.04 0.42
N GLU A 103 14.69 -0.51 -0.72
CA GLU A 103 15.27 0.36 -1.73
C GLU A 103 14.22 1.32 -2.34
N PRO A 104 14.59 2.59 -2.55
CA PRO A 104 13.73 3.55 -3.21
C PRO A 104 13.47 3.20 -4.67
N HIS A 105 12.21 3.27 -5.08
CA HIS A 105 11.76 3.02 -6.46
C HIS A 105 10.70 4.03 -6.91
N ILE A 106 10.32 3.94 -8.17
CA ILE A 106 9.15 4.59 -8.75
C ILE A 106 8.22 3.52 -9.29
N ASP A 107 6.93 3.74 -9.20
CA ASP A 107 5.95 2.76 -9.70
C ASP A 107 5.91 2.71 -11.24
N TYR A 108 5.85 3.87 -11.89
CA TYR A 108 5.90 4.04 -13.34
C TYR A 108 6.72 5.27 -13.70
N LYS A 109 7.30 5.30 -14.91
CA LYS A 109 8.18 6.40 -15.37
C LYS A 109 7.45 7.69 -15.77
N PHE A 110 6.13 7.72 -15.72
CA PHE A 110 5.30 8.88 -16.02
C PHE A 110 4.53 9.33 -14.78
N SER A 111 4.13 10.61 -14.74
CA SER A 111 3.36 11.17 -13.62
C SER A 111 1.97 10.52 -13.57
N HIS A 112 1.60 10.04 -12.41
CA HIS A 112 0.31 9.40 -12.11
C HIS A 112 0.04 9.53 -10.62
N HIS A 113 -1.20 9.33 -10.22
CA HIS A 113 -1.57 9.31 -8.81
C HIS A 113 -1.19 7.97 -8.17
N ALA A 114 -0.49 8.04 -7.05
CA ALA A 114 -0.34 6.92 -6.13
C ALA A 114 -1.07 7.22 -4.82
N ALA A 115 -1.73 6.22 -4.26
CA ALA A 115 -2.36 6.31 -2.95
C ALA A 115 -2.02 5.07 -2.13
N ILE A 116 -1.72 5.26 -0.84
CA ILE A 116 -1.47 4.17 0.08
C ILE A 116 -2.41 4.30 1.27
N TYR A 117 -3.15 3.22 1.54
CA TYR A 117 -4.05 3.09 2.67
C TYR A 117 -3.47 2.14 3.72
N CYS A 118 -3.29 2.62 4.96
CA CYS A 118 -2.74 1.84 6.06
C CYS A 118 -3.85 1.04 6.79
N LEU A 119 -3.68 -0.28 6.88
CA LEU A 119 -4.64 -1.17 7.55
C LEU A 119 -4.36 -1.32 9.04
N ASN A 120 -3.14 -1.05 9.51
CA ASN A 120 -2.76 -1.10 10.91
C ASN A 120 -1.83 0.05 11.31
N THR A 121 -1.81 0.36 12.60
CA THR A 121 -0.84 1.27 13.19
C THR A 121 0.38 0.47 13.64
N CYS A 122 1.55 0.91 13.19
CA CYS A 122 2.83 0.38 13.62
C CYS A 122 3.93 1.45 13.43
N ASP A 123 5.14 1.18 13.88
CA ASP A 123 6.30 2.07 13.73
C ASP A 123 6.92 2.06 12.33
N GLY A 124 6.43 1.18 11.43
CA GLY A 124 6.79 1.18 10.02
C GLY A 124 6.24 2.41 9.29
N PHE A 125 6.86 2.78 8.17
CA PHE A 125 6.55 4.00 7.43
C PHE A 125 6.77 3.85 5.91
N THR A 126 6.37 4.87 5.17
CA THR A 126 6.74 5.06 3.77
C THR A 126 7.47 6.40 3.64
N LYS A 127 8.63 6.41 2.98
CA LYS A 127 9.30 7.65 2.54
C LYS A 127 8.86 8.00 1.13
N ILE A 128 8.60 9.27 0.87
CA ILE A 128 8.22 9.82 -0.43
C ILE A 128 9.10 11.04 -0.67
N GLY A 129 10.15 10.89 -1.46
CA GLY A 129 11.18 11.91 -1.59
C GLY A 129 11.83 12.21 -0.24
N ARG A 130 11.55 13.40 0.33
CA ARG A 130 12.08 13.83 1.66
C ARG A 130 11.07 13.64 2.79
N ASP A 131 9.82 13.36 2.46
CA ASP A 131 8.76 13.22 3.44
C ASP A 131 8.69 11.79 3.98
N LYS A 132 8.35 11.66 5.26
CA LYS A 132 8.09 10.39 5.94
C LYS A 132 6.63 10.35 6.37
N VAL A 133 5.92 9.28 6.02
CA VAL A 133 4.52 9.05 6.42
C VAL A 133 4.45 7.78 7.25
N ASP A 134 4.13 7.92 8.53
CA ASP A 134 4.00 6.80 9.47
C ASP A 134 2.74 5.97 9.18
N SER A 135 2.81 4.68 9.45
CA SER A 135 1.68 3.77 9.31
C SER A 135 0.71 3.95 10.47
N VAL A 136 -0.41 4.61 10.20
CA VAL A 136 -1.53 4.80 11.13
C VAL A 136 -2.76 4.14 10.54
N ALA A 137 -3.44 3.32 11.32
CA ALA A 137 -4.64 2.62 10.89
C ALA A 137 -5.70 3.59 10.35
N ASN A 138 -6.35 3.24 9.23
CA ASN A 138 -7.34 4.07 8.53
C ASN A 138 -6.79 5.40 7.96
N ARG A 139 -5.45 5.52 7.80
CA ARG A 139 -4.80 6.65 7.12
C ARG A 139 -4.69 6.35 5.63
N MET A 140 -5.08 7.32 4.81
CA MET A 140 -4.82 7.37 3.38
C MET A 140 -3.87 8.51 3.06
N TYR A 141 -2.90 8.29 2.20
CA TYR A 141 -2.09 9.37 1.67
C TYR A 141 -1.90 9.22 0.16
N PHE A 142 -1.89 10.38 -0.51
CA PHE A 142 -1.82 10.54 -1.97
C PHE A 142 -0.54 11.26 -2.34
N PHE A 143 0.11 10.83 -3.41
CA PHE A 143 1.32 11.45 -3.93
C PHE A 143 1.49 11.16 -5.43
N ASP A 144 2.48 11.78 -6.06
CA ASP A 144 2.87 11.44 -7.44
C ASP A 144 3.71 10.15 -7.42
N GLY A 145 3.18 9.07 -8.01
CA GLY A 145 3.84 7.77 -8.04
C GLY A 145 5.14 7.72 -8.84
N SER A 146 5.45 8.77 -9.64
CA SER A 146 6.74 8.93 -10.30
C SER A 146 7.84 9.50 -9.38
N VAL A 147 7.48 9.96 -8.16
CA VAL A 147 8.46 10.35 -7.14
C VAL A 147 9.04 9.10 -6.48
N LYS A 148 10.37 9.09 -6.30
CA LYS A 148 11.05 8.00 -5.59
C LYS A 148 10.47 7.84 -4.19
N HIS A 149 10.07 6.62 -3.86
CA HIS A 149 9.51 6.26 -2.57
C HIS A 149 9.94 4.85 -2.17
N ASN A 150 9.91 4.57 -0.86
CA ASN A 150 10.23 3.27 -0.31
C ASN A 150 9.42 2.98 0.94
N SER A 151 9.20 1.70 1.20
CA SER A 151 8.57 1.19 2.41
C SER A 151 9.62 0.80 3.46
N SER A 152 9.15 0.53 4.67
CA SER A 152 9.95 -0.09 5.73
C SER A 152 9.27 -1.32 6.31
N THR A 153 10.03 -2.13 7.03
CA THR A 153 9.54 -3.14 7.97
C THR A 153 8.93 -2.49 9.21
N THR A 154 8.56 -3.27 10.22
CA THR A 154 8.05 -2.82 11.52
C THR A 154 8.73 -3.58 12.66
N THR A 155 8.81 -2.97 13.87
CA THR A 155 9.39 -3.62 15.07
C THR A 155 8.38 -3.83 16.19
N ASN A 156 7.17 -3.33 16.08
CA ASN A 156 6.17 -3.33 17.15
C ASN A 156 4.81 -3.96 16.77
N ASP A 157 4.74 -4.63 15.61
CA ASP A 157 3.59 -5.42 15.18
C ASP A 157 4.10 -6.64 14.39
N ALA A 158 3.30 -7.69 14.25
CA ALA A 158 3.63 -8.90 13.46
C ALA A 158 3.96 -8.58 12.00
N GLY A 159 3.43 -7.49 11.49
CA GLY A 159 3.72 -6.96 10.17
C GLY A 159 2.95 -5.69 9.88
N ARG A 160 3.35 -5.01 8.81
CA ARG A 160 2.73 -3.80 8.31
C ARG A 160 1.89 -4.12 7.09
N TYR A 161 0.59 -3.80 7.14
CA TYR A 161 -0.35 -4.00 6.03
C TYR A 161 -0.75 -2.68 5.40
N ASN A 162 -0.73 -2.62 4.07
CA ASN A 162 -1.29 -1.50 3.33
C ASN A 162 -1.92 -1.93 2.00
N ILE A 163 -2.72 -1.03 1.43
CA ILE A 163 -3.24 -1.16 0.07
C ILE A 163 -2.65 -0.03 -0.76
N ASN A 164 -1.95 -0.38 -1.85
CA ASN A 164 -1.38 0.57 -2.81
C ASN A 164 -2.29 0.66 -4.04
N PHE A 165 -2.61 1.88 -4.44
CA PHE A 165 -3.37 2.22 -5.65
C PHE A 165 -2.50 3.05 -6.57
N ASN A 166 -2.53 2.75 -7.87
CA ASN A 166 -2.02 3.62 -8.94
C ASN A 166 -3.17 3.89 -9.91
N PHE A 167 -3.36 5.16 -10.27
CA PHE A 167 -4.47 5.60 -11.13
C PHE A 167 -4.18 6.94 -11.82
N LEU A 168 -4.95 7.27 -12.84
CA LEU A 168 -4.96 8.53 -13.56
C LEU A 168 -6.19 9.35 -13.21
#